data_1e0f5c3558c9c7ae867820b79a76b241
#
_entry.id   1e0f5c3558c9c7ae867820b79a76b241
#
_cell.length_a   1.000
_cell.length_b   1.000
_cell.length_c   1.000
_cell.angle_alpha   90.00
_cell.angle_beta   90.00
_cell.angle_gamma   90.00
#
_symmetry.space_group_name_H-M   'P 1'
#
loop_
_entity.id
_entity.type
_entity.pdbx_description
1 polymer ?
#
loop_
_entity_poly.entity_id
_entity_poly.type
_entity_poly.pdbx_seq_one_letter_code
_entity_poly.pdbx_strand_id
1 'polypeptide(L)'
;MTGDFNAATEAAVIKFQKAHRLVDNGIVDTRTLAALESGSVVQPTSPANFTTPVAVDSSKWRSPKTSLLRRGDTSLQVNSIQQQLQASGYLEQSITGSFDTATEVAVMKFQKAHGLITDGIVGPKTLAALKSKGIKSSSPKFQPAFQNPVVLEKSQQLKNPVKEQTLSNSIKLASDPPQPTSENSLVTNQPPQSRYDFTPPASEKNQLSQLETSDQKDDIQKTSPSHPNKMTLTKIISGKISPKSIVHSGNGLFFAQNMMYNHTITVYNREHKLVKVIPDKVDLSKYGYSKFKGSYQGAPVEASFSQDGKYAWISNYQMYGLGFNNPGSDKCNPSQKTDKSFLYRINTDTLEIDHVVQVGSVPKFVATSHDERLVLVSNWCSWDLSVVDAIKNQEIKRIKLGPYPRGIAIDNASNQAYIAVMGSYNIAKVDLKNFSVKWLKNIGNAPRHLNIDPTGKYLYASLNGEGKIAKIDLLKGKLIDKVSTGNAPRSMVLSDDGQRLYIVNYSDNTISKIRTSDLKVVQKINVGANPIGITYDPQTRQVWVACYSGNIMVFQD
;
A
#
# COMPACT_ATOMS: atom_id res chain seq x y z
N MET A 1 39.70 0.36 11.28
CA MET A 1 38.37 -0.19 11.57
C MET A 1 37.51 0.06 10.34
N THR A 2 36.97 -0.99 9.73
CA THR A 2 36.27 -0.91 8.44
C THR A 2 34.81 -0.42 8.57
N GLY A 3 34.27 -0.36 9.80
CA GLY A 3 32.86 0.00 10.04
C GLY A 3 31.82 -1.05 9.63
N ASP A 4 32.27 -2.19 9.11
CA ASP A 4 31.39 -3.25 8.64
C ASP A 4 31.11 -4.29 9.72
N PHE A 5 29.84 -4.69 9.84
CA PHE A 5 29.45 -5.80 10.69
C PHE A 5 29.63 -7.11 9.92
N ASN A 6 30.80 -7.74 10.07
CA ASN A 6 31.18 -8.98 9.40
C ASN A 6 31.22 -10.17 10.38
N ALA A 7 31.53 -11.37 9.88
CA ALA A 7 31.58 -12.57 10.72
C ALA A 7 32.54 -12.50 11.92
N ALA A 8 33.62 -11.73 11.80
CA ALA A 8 34.53 -11.50 12.93
C ALA A 8 33.90 -10.57 13.99
N THR A 9 33.14 -9.57 13.55
CA THR A 9 32.39 -8.68 14.45
C THR A 9 31.27 -9.46 15.15
N GLU A 10 30.53 -10.30 14.43
CA GLU A 10 29.50 -11.16 15.01
C GLU A 10 30.07 -12.11 16.08
N ALA A 11 31.19 -12.78 15.79
CA ALA A 11 31.88 -13.65 16.75
C ALA A 11 32.35 -12.88 18.01
N ALA A 12 32.80 -11.63 17.85
CA ALA A 12 33.18 -10.77 18.97
C ALA A 12 31.97 -10.38 19.83
N VAL A 13 30.82 -10.08 19.21
CA VAL A 13 29.55 -9.80 19.90
C VAL A 13 29.08 -11.02 20.68
N ILE A 14 29.09 -12.22 20.10
CA ILE A 14 28.74 -13.47 20.79
C ILE A 14 29.64 -13.68 22.01
N LYS A 15 30.95 -13.49 21.86
CA LYS A 15 31.89 -13.61 22.97
C LYS A 15 31.61 -12.60 24.08
N PHE A 16 31.30 -11.35 23.73
CA PHE A 16 30.91 -10.31 24.66
C PHE A 16 29.60 -10.66 25.38
N GLN A 17 28.58 -11.08 24.65
CA GLN A 17 27.29 -11.47 25.21
C GLN A 17 27.43 -12.64 26.21
N LYS A 18 28.22 -13.65 25.90
CA LYS A 18 28.56 -14.75 26.85
C LYS A 18 29.21 -14.24 28.11
N ALA A 19 30.19 -13.35 27.98
CA ALA A 19 30.91 -12.79 29.13
C ALA A 19 30.00 -11.95 30.07
N HIS A 20 28.95 -11.34 29.49
CA HIS A 20 28.01 -10.49 30.24
C HIS A 20 26.69 -11.19 30.57
N ARG A 21 26.59 -12.52 30.36
CA ARG A 21 25.38 -13.32 30.58
C ARG A 21 24.15 -12.82 29.82
N LEU A 22 24.39 -12.25 28.65
CA LEU A 22 23.37 -11.84 27.69
C LEU A 22 23.05 -13.01 26.74
N VAL A 23 21.99 -12.88 25.95
CA VAL A 23 21.66 -13.84 24.89
C VAL A 23 22.76 -13.81 23.85
N ASP A 24 23.51 -14.89 23.68
CA ASP A 24 24.71 -15.01 22.86
C ASP A 24 24.39 -15.33 21.38
N ASN A 25 23.58 -14.47 20.76
CA ASN A 25 23.07 -14.64 19.39
C ASN A 25 23.79 -13.80 18.33
N GLY A 26 24.84 -13.09 18.70
CA GLY A 26 25.60 -12.24 17.78
C GLY A 26 24.90 -10.93 17.38
N ILE A 27 23.71 -10.65 17.92
CA ILE A 27 22.92 -9.46 17.57
C ILE A 27 23.08 -8.39 18.68
N VAL A 28 23.49 -7.19 18.29
CA VAL A 28 23.59 -6.08 19.25
C VAL A 28 22.19 -5.50 19.48
N ASP A 29 21.47 -6.10 20.42
CA ASP A 29 20.18 -5.60 20.91
C ASP A 29 20.36 -4.47 21.94
N THR A 30 19.26 -3.91 22.45
CA THR A 30 19.30 -2.80 23.44
C THR A 30 20.00 -3.16 24.74
N ARG A 31 20.01 -4.43 25.15
CA ARG A 31 20.71 -4.91 26.36
C ARG A 31 22.20 -5.08 26.10
N THR A 32 22.54 -5.62 24.93
CA THR A 32 23.93 -5.75 24.49
C THR A 32 24.56 -4.35 24.31
N LEU A 33 23.81 -3.42 23.73
CA LEU A 33 24.27 -2.04 23.56
C LEU A 33 24.48 -1.33 24.91
N ALA A 34 23.53 -1.45 25.83
CA ALA A 34 23.65 -0.87 27.18
C ALA A 34 24.84 -1.45 27.96
N ALA A 35 25.11 -2.76 27.81
CA ALA A 35 26.28 -3.39 28.43
C ALA A 35 27.60 -2.90 27.80
N LEU A 36 27.64 -2.69 26.48
CA LEU A 36 28.78 -2.12 25.77
C LEU A 36 29.05 -0.66 26.19
N GLU A 37 28.00 0.14 26.35
CA GLU A 37 28.10 1.56 26.77
C GLU A 37 28.49 1.73 28.24
N SER A 38 28.07 0.79 29.12
CA SER A 38 28.38 0.89 30.57
C SER A 38 29.82 0.58 30.92
N GLY A 39 30.58 -0.03 30.03
CA GLY A 39 32.01 -0.35 30.25
C GLY A 39 32.29 -1.25 31.44
N SER A 40 31.29 -1.84 32.09
CA SER A 40 31.42 -2.57 33.35
C SER A 40 31.87 -4.01 33.11
N VAL A 41 33.12 -4.29 33.38
CA VAL A 41 33.63 -5.67 33.50
C VAL A 41 33.19 -6.22 34.86
N VAL A 42 32.21 -7.10 34.86
CA VAL A 42 31.81 -7.84 36.07
C VAL A 42 32.86 -8.94 36.32
N GLN A 43 33.68 -8.76 37.37
CA GLN A 43 34.53 -9.84 37.87
C GLN A 43 33.68 -10.93 38.53
N PRO A 44 34.10 -12.20 38.47
CA PRO A 44 33.34 -13.32 39.05
C PRO A 44 33.57 -13.38 40.56
N THR A 45 32.53 -13.18 41.37
CA THR A 45 32.52 -13.58 42.78
C THR A 45 31.65 -14.82 42.97
N SER A 46 32.19 -15.76 43.73
CA SER A 46 31.65 -17.08 44.09
C SER A 46 30.30 -17.04 44.84
N PRO A 47 29.58 -18.16 44.92
CA PRO A 47 28.17 -18.24 45.25
C PRO A 47 27.90 -18.08 46.76
N ALA A 48 26.97 -17.26 47.16
CA ALA A 48 26.42 -17.25 48.52
C ALA A 48 24.87 -17.32 48.49
N ASN A 49 24.45 -18.39 49.11
CA ASN A 49 23.21 -18.69 49.81
C ASN A 49 21.90 -17.92 49.54
N PHE A 50 20.94 -18.69 49.17
CA PHE A 50 19.50 -18.38 49.20
C PHE A 50 19.03 -18.13 50.64
N THR A 51 18.37 -16.98 50.89
CA THR A 51 17.41 -16.81 51.96
C THR A 51 16.14 -16.10 51.42
N THR A 52 15.05 -16.63 51.89
CA THR A 52 13.62 -16.40 51.70
C THR A 52 13.09 -15.02 51.28
N PRO A 53 11.90 -14.95 50.63
CA PRO A 53 11.43 -13.78 49.94
C PRO A 53 10.72 -12.79 50.88
N VAL A 54 11.03 -11.53 50.71
CA VAL A 54 10.28 -10.40 51.27
C VAL A 54 9.12 -10.12 50.36
N ALA A 55 7.92 -10.07 50.94
CA ALA A 55 6.67 -9.73 50.24
C ALA A 55 6.75 -8.30 49.70
N VAL A 56 6.62 -8.14 48.39
CA VAL A 56 6.52 -6.85 47.73
C VAL A 56 5.08 -6.58 47.35
N ASP A 57 4.57 -5.45 47.79
CA ASP A 57 3.26 -4.87 47.55
C ASP A 57 2.84 -4.91 46.08
N SER A 58 1.75 -5.60 45.80
CA SER A 58 1.22 -5.92 44.46
C SER A 58 0.39 -4.79 43.83
N SER A 59 0.39 -3.57 44.37
CA SER A 59 -0.53 -2.51 43.93
C SER A 59 0.01 -1.53 42.88
N LYS A 60 1.23 -1.71 42.36
CA LYS A 60 1.88 -0.76 41.41
C LYS A 60 2.37 -1.34 40.09
N TRP A 61 1.96 -2.53 39.68
CA TRP A 61 2.34 -3.07 38.36
C TRP A 61 1.25 -2.78 37.32
N ARG A 62 1.49 -1.74 36.50
CA ARG A 62 0.78 -1.61 35.22
C ARG A 62 1.26 -2.73 34.30
N SER A 63 0.31 -3.58 33.87
CA SER A 63 0.56 -4.65 32.90
C SER A 63 1.26 -4.11 31.65
N PRO A 64 2.31 -4.80 31.14
CA PRO A 64 2.92 -4.42 29.86
C PRO A 64 1.89 -4.55 28.74
N LYS A 65 1.78 -3.52 27.90
CA LYS A 65 0.91 -3.51 26.71
C LYS A 65 1.27 -4.70 25.84
N THR A 66 0.34 -5.61 25.63
CA THR A 66 0.48 -6.81 24.79
C THR A 66 0.76 -6.37 23.35
N SER A 67 1.97 -6.59 22.87
CA SER A 67 2.32 -6.39 21.46
C SER A 67 1.63 -7.47 20.60
N LEU A 68 1.10 -7.10 19.45
CA LEU A 68 0.60 -8.02 18.43
C LEU A 68 1.79 -8.76 17.81
N LEU A 69 1.73 -10.09 17.67
CA LEU A 69 2.73 -10.89 16.96
C LEU A 69 2.16 -11.39 15.62
N ARG A 70 2.94 -11.26 14.57
CA ARG A 70 2.53 -11.57 13.20
C ARG A 70 3.71 -11.98 12.34
N ARG A 71 3.43 -12.45 11.14
CA ARG A 71 4.46 -12.86 10.17
C ARG A 71 5.50 -11.77 9.95
N GLY A 72 6.76 -12.18 10.04
CA GLY A 72 7.95 -11.32 9.96
C GLY A 72 8.51 -10.90 11.33
N ASP A 73 7.78 -11.11 12.43
CA ASP A 73 8.28 -10.82 13.77
C ASP A 73 9.29 -11.90 14.21
N THR A 74 10.34 -11.44 14.90
CA THR A 74 11.34 -12.31 15.54
C THR A 74 11.48 -11.89 16.99
N SER A 75 11.16 -12.77 17.93
CA SER A 75 11.25 -12.47 19.35
C SER A 75 11.13 -13.75 20.20
N LEU A 76 11.55 -13.67 21.47
CA LEU A 76 11.28 -14.72 22.45
C LEU A 76 9.77 -14.98 22.64
N GLN A 77 8.93 -14.00 22.38
CA GLN A 77 7.47 -14.20 22.40
C GLN A 77 6.99 -15.06 21.23
N VAL A 78 7.63 -14.94 20.05
CA VAL A 78 7.35 -15.83 18.91
C VAL A 78 7.75 -17.25 19.25
N ASN A 79 8.92 -17.49 19.87
CA ASN A 79 9.31 -18.81 20.36
C ASN A 79 8.24 -19.40 21.28
N SER A 80 7.77 -18.61 22.25
CA SER A 80 6.72 -19.05 23.20
C SER A 80 5.41 -19.39 22.50
N ILE A 81 5.01 -18.62 21.47
CA ILE A 81 3.83 -18.90 20.67
C ILE A 81 4.00 -20.17 19.84
N GLN A 82 5.15 -20.35 19.18
CA GLN A 82 5.47 -21.56 18.43
C GLN A 82 5.45 -22.79 19.32
N GLN A 83 6.02 -22.73 20.54
CA GLN A 83 5.95 -23.82 21.53
C GLN A 83 4.51 -24.17 21.90
N GLN A 84 3.66 -23.16 22.13
CA GLN A 84 2.26 -23.38 22.48
C GLN A 84 1.45 -23.95 21.31
N LEU A 85 1.70 -23.50 20.08
CA LEU A 85 1.08 -24.03 18.87
C LEU A 85 1.53 -25.48 18.60
N GLN A 86 2.81 -25.78 18.83
CA GLN A 86 3.35 -27.13 18.67
C GLN A 86 2.78 -28.07 19.74
N ALA A 87 2.77 -27.66 21.01
CA ALA A 87 2.17 -28.42 22.10
C ALA A 87 0.66 -28.66 21.91
N SER A 88 -0.02 -27.78 21.16
CA SER A 88 -1.44 -27.89 20.82
C SER A 88 -1.69 -28.61 19.48
N GLY A 89 -0.65 -29.10 18.79
CA GLY A 89 -0.76 -29.87 17.55
C GLY A 89 -1.07 -29.03 16.29
N TYR A 90 -0.89 -27.70 16.35
CA TYR A 90 -1.13 -26.83 15.20
C TYR A 90 0.14 -26.48 14.40
N LEU A 91 1.33 -26.65 14.99
CA LEU A 91 2.63 -26.41 14.36
C LEU A 91 3.47 -27.69 14.39
N GLU A 92 3.89 -28.17 13.22
CA GLU A 92 4.67 -29.41 13.09
C GLU A 92 6.18 -29.16 12.91
N GLN A 93 6.54 -27.92 12.52
CA GLN A 93 7.95 -27.58 12.28
C GLN A 93 8.71 -27.19 13.56
N SER A 94 10.04 -27.11 13.45
CA SER A 94 10.94 -26.68 14.52
C SER A 94 10.65 -25.24 14.95
N ILE A 95 10.89 -24.96 16.23
CA ILE A 95 10.73 -23.63 16.81
C ILE A 95 11.91 -22.76 16.36
N THR A 96 11.65 -21.76 15.53
CA THR A 96 12.67 -20.93 14.89
C THR A 96 12.84 -19.55 15.53
N GLY A 97 11.86 -19.12 16.35
CA GLY A 97 11.79 -17.76 16.87
C GLY A 97 11.42 -16.71 15.82
N SER A 98 11.22 -17.14 14.58
CA SER A 98 10.73 -16.31 13.49
C SER A 98 9.27 -16.66 13.18
N PHE A 99 8.40 -15.66 13.17
CA PHE A 99 7.00 -15.82 12.80
C PHE A 99 6.90 -15.92 11.27
N ASP A 100 7.19 -17.11 10.76
CA ASP A 100 7.19 -17.44 9.33
C ASP A 100 5.78 -17.81 8.82
N THR A 101 5.70 -18.20 7.54
CA THR A 101 4.43 -18.60 6.91
C THR A 101 3.81 -19.83 7.59
N ALA A 102 4.61 -20.77 8.06
CA ALA A 102 4.07 -21.95 8.72
C ALA A 102 3.53 -21.62 10.12
N THR A 103 4.18 -20.72 10.84
CA THR A 103 3.68 -20.18 12.12
C THR A 103 2.36 -19.40 11.90
N GLU A 104 2.27 -18.58 10.86
CA GLU A 104 1.03 -17.85 10.50
C GLU A 104 -0.13 -18.82 10.21
N VAL A 105 0.13 -19.86 9.40
CA VAL A 105 -0.87 -20.91 9.09
C VAL A 105 -1.29 -21.67 10.35
N ALA A 106 -0.35 -21.98 11.24
CA ALA A 106 -0.63 -22.63 12.52
C ALA A 106 -1.52 -21.75 13.43
N VAL A 107 -1.23 -20.46 13.49
CA VAL A 107 -2.07 -19.48 14.22
C VAL A 107 -3.47 -19.42 13.61
N MET A 108 -3.61 -19.36 12.29
CA MET A 108 -4.92 -19.37 11.62
C MET A 108 -5.73 -20.64 11.91
N LYS A 109 -5.09 -21.81 11.86
CA LYS A 109 -5.72 -23.09 12.24
C LYS A 109 -6.19 -23.08 13.69
N PHE A 110 -5.35 -22.59 14.61
CA PHE A 110 -5.67 -22.43 16.02
C PHE A 110 -6.86 -21.47 16.22
N GLN A 111 -6.82 -20.31 15.61
CA GLN A 111 -7.88 -19.30 15.70
C GLN A 111 -9.22 -19.87 15.21
N LYS A 112 -9.24 -20.54 14.04
CA LYS A 112 -10.43 -21.19 13.50
C LYS A 112 -11.01 -22.24 14.46
N ALA A 113 -10.17 -23.09 15.03
CA ALA A 113 -10.59 -24.12 15.96
C ALA A 113 -11.14 -23.57 17.29
N HIS A 114 -10.80 -22.33 17.63
CA HIS A 114 -11.23 -21.67 18.88
C HIS A 114 -12.26 -20.57 18.66
N GLY A 115 -12.87 -20.47 17.47
CA GLY A 115 -13.90 -19.46 17.16
C GLY A 115 -13.38 -18.01 17.21
N LEU A 116 -12.07 -17.81 17.01
CA LEU A 116 -11.43 -16.50 16.95
C LEU A 116 -11.38 -15.98 15.50
N ILE A 117 -11.14 -14.68 15.33
CA ILE A 117 -10.90 -14.10 14.02
C ILE A 117 -9.65 -14.76 13.41
N THR A 118 -9.81 -15.40 12.25
CA THR A 118 -8.77 -16.18 11.57
C THR A 118 -7.91 -15.24 10.70
N ASP A 119 -7.15 -14.36 11.34
CA ASP A 119 -6.31 -13.33 10.71
C ASP A 119 -4.81 -13.67 10.70
N GLY A 120 -4.42 -14.78 11.33
CA GLY A 120 -3.02 -15.19 11.46
C GLY A 120 -2.20 -14.34 12.43
N ILE A 121 -2.84 -13.48 13.23
CA ILE A 121 -2.18 -12.54 14.13
C ILE A 121 -2.43 -12.94 15.57
N VAL A 122 -1.38 -13.00 16.38
CA VAL A 122 -1.50 -13.29 17.80
C VAL A 122 -1.75 -11.98 18.57
N GLY A 123 -3.02 -11.59 18.61
CA GLY A 123 -3.52 -10.49 19.43
C GLY A 123 -3.86 -10.93 20.86
N PRO A 124 -4.37 -10.01 21.71
CA PRO A 124 -4.70 -10.30 23.11
C PRO A 124 -5.65 -11.49 23.29
N LYS A 125 -6.65 -11.63 22.42
CA LYS A 125 -7.61 -12.74 22.45
C LYS A 125 -6.96 -14.07 22.06
N THR A 126 -6.16 -14.09 21.01
CA THR A 126 -5.42 -15.28 20.56
C THR A 126 -4.39 -15.69 21.62
N LEU A 127 -3.67 -14.73 22.20
CA LEU A 127 -2.70 -15.00 23.26
C LEU A 127 -3.36 -15.53 24.54
N ALA A 128 -4.53 -14.99 24.91
CA ALA A 128 -5.29 -15.48 26.05
C ALA A 128 -5.78 -16.93 25.82
N ALA A 129 -6.26 -17.24 24.62
CA ALA A 129 -6.69 -18.58 24.25
C ALA A 129 -5.53 -19.58 24.24
N LEU A 130 -4.36 -19.20 23.76
CA LEU A 130 -3.14 -20.01 23.79
C LEU A 130 -2.69 -20.31 25.24
N LYS A 131 -2.77 -19.31 26.13
CA LYS A 131 -2.40 -19.43 27.55
C LYS A 131 -3.42 -20.20 28.38
N SER A 132 -4.70 -20.18 28.04
CA SER A 132 -5.78 -20.82 28.83
C SER A 132 -5.75 -22.34 28.80
N LYS A 133 -5.04 -22.96 27.85
CA LYS A 133 -4.76 -24.40 27.83
C LYS A 133 -3.39 -24.69 28.45
N GLY A 134 -3.21 -24.31 29.71
CA GLY A 134 -2.08 -24.75 30.51
C GLY A 134 -2.03 -26.25 30.61
N ILE A 135 -0.93 -26.82 30.16
CA ILE A 135 -0.33 -28.14 30.34
C ILE A 135 -1.14 -29.07 31.24
N LYS A 136 -2.03 -29.87 30.66
CA LYS A 136 -2.34 -31.17 31.22
C LYS A 136 -1.35 -32.16 30.58
N SER A 137 -0.32 -32.47 31.34
CA SER A 137 0.59 -33.56 31.06
C SER A 137 -0.19 -34.87 30.94
N SER A 138 -0.42 -35.31 29.72
CA SER A 138 -0.73 -36.68 29.40
C SER A 138 0.25 -37.13 28.35
N SER A 139 1.28 -37.82 28.81
CA SER A 139 2.25 -38.48 27.95
C SER A 139 1.56 -39.52 27.06
N PRO A 140 1.66 -39.45 25.74
CA PRO A 140 1.37 -40.62 24.93
C PRO A 140 2.58 -41.56 25.02
N LYS A 141 2.33 -42.81 25.43
CA LYS A 141 3.26 -43.92 25.38
C LYS A 141 3.76 -44.11 23.95
N PHE A 142 5.03 -43.90 23.75
CA PHE A 142 5.74 -44.38 22.55
C PHE A 142 5.80 -45.90 22.58
N GLN A 143 5.22 -46.56 21.58
CA GLN A 143 5.62 -47.88 21.15
C GLN A 143 6.35 -47.75 19.81
N PRO A 144 7.53 -48.36 19.67
CA PRO A 144 8.28 -48.35 18.42
C PRO A 144 7.74 -49.43 17.48
N ALA A 145 7.33 -49.06 16.29
CA ALA A 145 7.08 -49.99 15.21
C ALA A 145 8.29 -50.05 14.28
N PHE A 146 8.84 -51.23 14.20
CA PHE A 146 9.96 -51.62 13.38
C PHE A 146 9.57 -51.78 11.90
N GLN A 147 10.52 -51.38 11.03
CA GLN A 147 10.97 -51.99 9.77
C GLN A 147 10.00 -52.22 8.61
N ASN A 148 10.47 -51.66 7.50
CA ASN A 148 10.16 -52.02 6.10
C ASN A 148 10.32 -53.53 5.81
N PRO A 149 9.73 -54.08 4.71
CA PRO A 149 10.44 -53.95 3.44
C PRO A 149 9.56 -53.71 2.19
N VAL A 150 10.25 -53.21 1.19
CA VAL A 150 9.95 -53.12 -0.23
C VAL A 150 9.41 -54.43 -0.81
N VAL A 151 8.30 -54.39 -1.54
CA VAL A 151 8.01 -55.35 -2.63
C VAL A 151 7.43 -54.57 -3.80
N LEU A 152 8.14 -54.61 -4.92
CA LEU A 152 7.65 -54.36 -6.27
C LEU A 152 6.74 -55.53 -6.68
N GLU A 153 5.60 -55.25 -7.29
CA GLU A 153 5.09 -56.00 -8.44
C GLU A 153 3.86 -55.32 -9.11
N LYS A 154 4.07 -55.00 -10.36
CA LYS A 154 3.40 -55.38 -11.62
C LYS A 154 1.99 -54.83 -11.89
N SER A 155 2.08 -54.05 -12.92
CA SER A 155 1.07 -53.77 -13.96
C SER A 155 0.04 -54.86 -14.24
N GLN A 156 -1.25 -54.49 -14.28
CA GLN A 156 -2.16 -55.12 -15.22
C GLN A 156 -3.09 -54.06 -15.82
N GLN A 157 -3.00 -54.00 -17.15
CA GLN A 157 -3.93 -53.33 -18.06
C GLN A 157 -5.28 -54.04 -18.01
N LEU A 158 -6.36 -53.28 -18.09
CA LEU A 158 -7.61 -53.76 -18.67
C LEU A 158 -8.21 -52.66 -19.54
N LYS A 159 -8.52 -53.13 -20.72
CA LYS A 159 -8.95 -52.49 -21.96
C LYS A 159 -10.35 -51.92 -21.90
N ASN A 160 -10.53 -50.88 -22.73
CA ASN A 160 -11.77 -50.28 -23.25
C ASN A 160 -12.89 -51.27 -23.67
N PRO A 161 -14.11 -50.84 -23.94
CA PRO A 161 -14.32 -50.10 -25.19
C PRO A 161 -15.31 -48.93 -25.21
N VAL A 162 -15.01 -48.07 -26.14
CA VAL A 162 -15.74 -47.03 -26.84
C VAL A 162 -17.20 -47.40 -27.19
N LYS A 163 -18.09 -46.43 -27.06
CA LYS A 163 -19.21 -46.21 -27.98
C LYS A 163 -19.37 -44.72 -28.29
N GLU A 164 -18.98 -44.37 -29.50
CA GLU A 164 -19.44 -43.20 -30.23
C GLU A 164 -20.95 -43.27 -30.42
N GLN A 165 -21.60 -42.14 -30.20
CA GLN A 165 -22.83 -41.81 -30.94
C GLN A 165 -22.73 -40.37 -31.43
N THR A 166 -22.46 -40.28 -32.69
CA THR A 166 -22.71 -39.16 -33.57
C THR A 166 -24.20 -38.80 -33.60
N LEU A 167 -24.51 -37.55 -33.33
CA LEU A 167 -25.76 -36.95 -33.82
C LEU A 167 -25.45 -35.53 -34.31
N SER A 168 -25.39 -35.46 -35.63
CA SER A 168 -25.45 -34.23 -36.40
C SER A 168 -26.87 -33.66 -36.29
N ASN A 169 -26.99 -32.37 -35.96
CA ASN A 169 -28.14 -31.59 -36.39
C ASN A 169 -27.73 -30.15 -36.67
N SER A 170 -27.80 -29.86 -37.92
CA SER A 170 -27.77 -28.55 -38.55
C SER A 170 -28.89 -27.67 -38.01
N ILE A 171 -28.57 -26.47 -37.54
CA ILE A 171 -29.57 -25.41 -37.38
C ILE A 171 -29.13 -24.18 -38.15
N LYS A 172 -30.06 -23.76 -38.99
CA LYS A 172 -30.01 -22.68 -39.96
C LYS A 172 -29.70 -21.32 -39.35
N LEU A 173 -28.97 -20.52 -40.13
CA LEU A 173 -28.93 -19.07 -40.05
C LEU A 173 -30.35 -18.48 -40.03
N ALA A 174 -30.60 -17.59 -39.09
CA ALA A 174 -31.69 -16.64 -39.15
C ALA A 174 -31.12 -15.23 -39.27
N SER A 175 -31.60 -14.58 -40.28
CA SER A 175 -31.33 -13.28 -40.85
C SER A 175 -31.59 -12.09 -39.89
N ASP A 176 -30.88 -11.00 -40.16
CA ASP A 176 -30.99 -9.65 -39.59
C ASP A 176 -32.42 -9.07 -39.59
N PRO A 177 -32.75 -8.23 -38.61
CA PRO A 177 -33.95 -7.38 -38.67
C PRO A 177 -33.68 -6.08 -39.43
N PRO A 178 -34.72 -5.50 -40.09
CA PRO A 178 -34.56 -4.45 -41.07
C PRO A 178 -34.37 -3.04 -40.48
N GLN A 179 -33.69 -2.21 -41.24
CA GLN A 179 -33.60 -0.77 -41.02
C GLN A 179 -34.94 -0.06 -41.29
N PRO A 180 -35.28 1.01 -40.58
CA PRO A 180 -36.37 1.89 -40.99
C PRO A 180 -35.87 2.97 -41.95
N THR A 181 -36.61 3.09 -43.02
CA THR A 181 -36.51 4.09 -44.06
C THR A 181 -36.90 5.48 -43.58
N SER A 182 -36.22 6.47 -44.16
CA SER A 182 -36.44 7.90 -44.06
C SER A 182 -37.82 8.33 -44.55
N GLU A 183 -38.46 9.25 -43.82
CA GLU A 183 -39.29 10.31 -44.43
C GLU A 183 -39.27 11.59 -43.61
N ASN A 184 -39.17 12.68 -44.35
CA ASN A 184 -39.06 14.08 -44.00
C ASN A 184 -40.24 14.65 -43.19
N SER A 185 -39.96 15.55 -42.26
CA SER A 185 -40.65 16.87 -42.28
C SER A 185 -39.93 17.88 -41.35
N LEU A 186 -39.66 19.02 -41.94
CA LEU A 186 -39.13 20.25 -41.37
C LEU A 186 -40.05 20.82 -40.29
N VAL A 187 -39.50 21.09 -39.10
CA VAL A 187 -39.94 22.21 -38.27
C VAL A 187 -38.71 22.84 -37.58
N THR A 188 -38.42 24.04 -37.98
CA THR A 188 -37.46 24.98 -37.40
C THR A 188 -37.94 25.48 -36.06
N ASN A 189 -37.10 25.33 -35.00
CA ASN A 189 -37.11 26.23 -33.88
C ASN A 189 -35.70 26.31 -33.27
N GLN A 190 -35.01 27.40 -33.52
CA GLN A 190 -33.77 27.78 -32.85
C GLN A 190 -34.10 28.41 -31.50
N PRO A 191 -33.34 28.09 -30.44
CA PRO A 191 -33.25 28.94 -29.27
C PRO A 191 -32.09 29.94 -29.40
N PRO A 192 -32.13 31.08 -28.70
CA PRO A 192 -31.35 32.26 -29.02
C PRO A 192 -29.89 32.13 -28.59
N GLN A 193 -28.99 32.57 -29.46
CA GLN A 193 -27.58 32.79 -29.21
C GLN A 193 -27.39 33.97 -28.24
N SER A 194 -26.72 33.77 -27.10
CA SER A 194 -26.10 34.85 -26.37
C SER A 194 -24.60 34.90 -26.72
N ARG A 195 -24.25 35.91 -27.48
CA ARG A 195 -22.87 36.33 -27.74
C ARG A 195 -22.30 36.93 -26.47
N TYR A 196 -21.15 36.45 -26.03
CA TYR A 196 -20.17 37.22 -25.28
C TYR A 196 -18.86 37.16 -26.04
N ASP A 197 -18.61 38.23 -26.77
CA ASP A 197 -17.30 38.58 -27.32
C ASP A 197 -16.40 39.06 -26.17
N PHE A 198 -15.25 38.38 -25.99
CA PHE A 198 -14.13 38.93 -25.26
C PHE A 198 -13.01 39.24 -26.24
N THR A 199 -12.87 40.52 -26.59
CA THR A 199 -11.67 41.10 -27.14
C THR A 199 -10.73 41.49 -26.00
N PRO A 200 -9.41 41.22 -26.10
CA PRO A 200 -8.43 41.68 -25.12
C PRO A 200 -8.09 43.16 -25.37
N PRO A 201 -7.87 43.98 -24.33
CA PRO A 201 -7.38 45.34 -24.52
C PRO A 201 -5.89 45.35 -24.80
N ALA A 202 -5.54 46.26 -25.74
CA ALA A 202 -4.21 46.53 -26.20
C ALA A 202 -3.34 47.23 -25.16
N SER A 203 -2.05 46.97 -25.29
CA SER A 203 -0.90 47.59 -24.66
C SER A 203 -0.97 49.08 -24.38
N GLU A 204 -0.58 49.48 -23.18
CA GLU A 204 0.06 50.79 -22.93
C GLU A 204 1.45 50.60 -22.34
N LYS A 205 2.39 51.23 -23.02
CA LYS A 205 3.79 51.44 -22.61
C LYS A 205 3.91 52.73 -21.83
N ASN A 206 4.84 52.74 -20.90
CA ASN A 206 5.59 53.84 -20.29
C ASN A 206 4.98 54.60 -19.12
N GLN A 207 5.60 54.44 -17.94
CA GLN A 207 6.49 55.48 -17.41
C GLN A 207 7.26 54.98 -16.19
N LEU A 208 8.59 55.18 -16.25
CA LEU A 208 9.54 55.08 -15.13
C LEU A 208 9.25 56.19 -14.12
N SER A 209 9.26 55.90 -12.82
CA SER A 209 10.00 56.70 -11.83
C SER A 209 10.10 55.93 -10.50
N GLN A 210 11.29 55.86 -10.04
CA GLN A 210 11.92 55.48 -8.78
C GLN A 210 11.04 55.58 -7.54
N LEU A 211 11.06 54.49 -6.76
CA LEU A 211 11.14 54.56 -5.29
C LEU A 211 11.82 53.27 -4.81
N GLU A 212 13.04 53.49 -4.33
CA GLU A 212 13.78 52.50 -3.54
C GLU A 212 13.04 52.26 -2.24
N THR A 213 12.86 50.98 -1.84
CA THR A 213 13.19 50.52 -0.48
C THR A 213 12.85 49.06 -0.31
N SER A 214 13.79 48.39 0.36
CA SER A 214 13.72 47.12 1.08
C SER A 214 13.65 45.83 0.24
N ASP A 215 14.85 45.30 0.03
CA ASP A 215 15.16 43.91 -0.24
C ASP A 215 14.48 42.97 0.78
N GLN A 216 13.43 42.30 0.36
CA GLN A 216 13.17 40.94 0.79
C GLN A 216 13.38 40.06 -0.45
N LYS A 217 14.58 39.51 -0.52
CA LYS A 217 14.89 38.41 -1.44
C LYS A 217 14.06 37.22 -1.00
N ASP A 218 12.93 37.00 -1.65
CA ASP A 218 12.36 35.67 -1.80
C ASP A 218 13.35 34.85 -2.64
N ASP A 219 14.26 34.17 -1.95
CA ASP A 219 15.05 33.09 -2.52
C ASP A 219 14.08 31.98 -2.97
N ILE A 220 13.59 32.08 -4.19
CA ILE A 220 13.09 30.94 -4.94
C ILE A 220 14.34 30.07 -5.15
N GLN A 221 14.60 29.19 -4.15
CA GLN A 221 15.60 28.15 -4.27
C GLN A 221 15.27 27.31 -5.50
N LYS A 222 16.02 27.54 -6.59
CA LYS A 222 16.07 26.62 -7.73
C LYS A 222 16.31 25.23 -7.15
N THR A 223 15.31 24.34 -7.29
CA THR A 223 15.44 22.93 -6.92
C THR A 223 16.68 22.36 -7.59
N SER A 224 17.65 21.98 -6.78
CA SER A 224 18.84 21.33 -7.29
C SER A 224 18.45 19.99 -7.91
N PRO A 225 19.02 19.59 -9.06
CA PRO A 225 18.70 18.31 -9.69
C PRO A 225 18.92 17.15 -8.72
N SER A 226 18.12 16.08 -8.85
CA SER A 226 18.24 14.87 -8.02
C SER A 226 19.67 14.36 -7.99
N HIS A 227 20.20 14.08 -6.81
CA HIS A 227 21.62 13.76 -6.65
C HIS A 227 21.99 12.46 -7.38
N PRO A 228 23.06 12.39 -8.16
CA PRO A 228 23.49 11.15 -8.83
C PRO A 228 23.96 10.07 -7.85
N ASN A 229 24.24 10.44 -6.61
CA ASN A 229 24.80 9.58 -5.58
C ASN A 229 23.72 8.74 -4.87
N LYS A 230 24.18 7.93 -3.90
CA LYS A 230 23.34 6.96 -3.17
C LYS A 230 22.38 7.68 -2.23
N MET A 231 21.11 7.25 -2.24
CA MET A 231 20.17 7.58 -1.16
C MET A 231 20.67 7.01 0.17
N THR A 232 20.52 7.78 1.24
CA THR A 232 20.91 7.38 2.60
C THR A 232 19.71 7.46 3.53
N LEU A 233 19.54 6.45 4.40
CA LEU A 233 18.50 6.45 5.41
C LEU A 233 18.78 7.54 6.47
N THR A 234 17.82 8.43 6.68
CA THR A 234 17.94 9.54 7.66
C THR A 234 17.02 9.37 8.84
N LYS A 235 15.87 8.75 8.66
CA LYS A 235 14.87 8.61 9.73
C LYS A 235 14.02 7.35 9.56
N ILE A 236 13.65 6.75 10.68
CA ILE A 236 12.59 5.74 10.78
C ILE A 236 11.53 6.30 11.73
N ILE A 237 10.30 6.41 11.23
CA ILE A 237 9.11 6.77 11.98
C ILE A 237 8.36 5.49 12.27
N SER A 238 8.16 5.19 13.53
CA SER A 238 7.44 4.00 14.00
C SER A 238 6.43 4.36 15.07
N GLY A 239 5.62 3.40 15.49
CA GLY A 239 4.60 3.59 16.50
C GLY A 239 3.33 2.83 16.18
N LYS A 240 2.17 3.40 16.55
CA LYS A 240 0.86 2.81 16.25
C LYS A 240 0.40 3.16 14.83
N ILE A 241 1.20 2.82 13.83
CA ILE A 241 0.90 3.04 12.41
C ILE A 241 0.93 1.73 11.64
N SER A 242 0.17 1.67 10.56
CA SER A 242 0.13 0.56 9.61
C SER A 242 -0.12 1.11 8.21
N PRO A 243 0.83 1.91 7.69
CA PRO A 243 0.60 2.72 6.52
C PRO A 243 0.49 1.85 5.27
N LYS A 244 -0.61 2.07 4.52
CA LYS A 244 -0.88 1.50 3.20
C LYS A 244 -0.29 2.36 2.10
N SER A 245 -0.26 3.66 2.31
CA SER A 245 0.38 4.64 1.45
C SER A 245 0.95 5.78 2.28
N ILE A 246 1.80 6.56 1.66
CA ILE A 246 2.25 7.86 2.13
C ILE A 246 2.33 8.80 0.95
N VAL A 247 1.76 10.00 1.07
CA VAL A 247 1.68 10.98 -0.03
C VAL A 247 2.05 12.36 0.48
N HIS A 248 2.93 13.03 -0.24
CA HIS A 248 3.32 14.42 0.00
C HIS A 248 2.24 15.36 -0.55
N SER A 249 1.86 16.37 0.21
CA SER A 249 0.80 17.32 -0.13
C SER A 249 1.21 18.39 -1.16
N GLY A 250 2.50 18.49 -1.49
CA GLY A 250 3.05 19.60 -2.26
C GLY A 250 3.51 20.78 -1.39
N ASN A 251 2.95 20.97 -0.21
CA ASN A 251 3.24 22.10 0.70
C ASN A 251 3.93 21.68 2.02
N GLY A 252 4.50 20.48 2.09
CA GLY A 252 5.34 20.03 3.22
C GLY A 252 4.65 19.17 4.27
N LEU A 253 3.41 18.74 4.01
CA LEU A 253 2.73 17.74 4.82
C LEU A 253 2.80 16.38 4.13
N PHE A 254 2.90 15.32 4.94
CA PHE A 254 2.93 13.93 4.50
C PHE A 254 1.79 13.17 5.17
N PHE A 255 0.86 12.68 4.36
CA PHE A 255 -0.30 11.95 4.84
C PHE A 255 -0.06 10.45 4.68
N ALA A 256 -0.05 9.71 5.78
CA ALA A 256 0.07 8.25 5.79
C ALA A 256 -1.29 7.62 6.12
N GLN A 257 -1.81 6.79 5.19
CA GLN A 257 -3.09 6.14 5.30
C GLN A 257 -2.91 4.80 6.02
N ASN A 258 -3.31 4.72 7.30
CA ASN A 258 -3.18 3.54 8.15
C ASN A 258 -4.38 2.61 7.97
N MET A 259 -4.44 1.90 6.84
CA MET A 259 -5.58 1.06 6.46
C MET A 259 -5.78 -0.13 7.40
N MET A 260 -4.69 -0.70 7.90
CA MET A 260 -4.75 -1.92 8.71
C MET A 260 -4.83 -1.55 10.19
N TYR A 261 -5.74 -2.17 10.93
CA TYR A 261 -5.89 -2.13 12.39
C TYR A 261 -6.28 -0.78 13.01
N ASN A 262 -5.68 0.33 12.60
CA ASN A 262 -5.88 1.62 13.26
C ASN A 262 -6.92 2.49 12.55
N HIS A 263 -7.10 2.32 11.24
CA HIS A 263 -8.03 3.10 10.42
C HIS A 263 -7.94 4.61 10.73
N THR A 264 -6.73 5.15 10.57
CA THR A 264 -6.43 6.57 10.81
C THR A 264 -5.58 7.11 9.67
N ILE A 265 -5.56 8.43 9.54
CA ILE A 265 -4.60 9.13 8.70
C ILE A 265 -3.65 9.86 9.65
N THR A 266 -2.34 9.56 9.57
CA THR A 266 -1.33 10.29 10.34
C THR A 266 -0.65 11.30 9.43
N VAL A 267 -0.57 12.55 9.88
CA VAL A 267 0.01 13.67 9.14
C VAL A 267 1.33 14.06 9.77
N TYR A 268 2.38 14.12 8.98
CA TYR A 268 3.73 14.52 9.39
C TYR A 268 4.18 15.76 8.64
N ASN A 269 5.10 16.52 9.24
CA ASN A 269 5.77 17.64 8.58
C ASN A 269 7.19 17.23 8.08
N ARG A 270 7.90 18.17 7.42
CA ARG A 270 9.26 17.95 6.90
C ARG A 270 10.31 17.63 7.97
N GLU A 271 10.09 18.04 9.23
CA GLU A 271 10.92 17.70 10.39
C GLU A 271 10.59 16.32 10.95
N HIS A 272 9.79 15.53 10.24
CA HIS A 272 9.36 14.17 10.63
C HIS A 272 8.53 14.12 11.92
N LYS A 273 7.96 15.25 12.34
CA LYS A 273 7.09 15.33 13.53
C LYS A 273 5.65 15.01 13.14
N LEU A 274 4.98 14.26 14.01
CA LEU A 274 3.54 14.01 13.90
C LEU A 274 2.79 15.30 14.19
N VAL A 275 2.05 15.81 13.20
CA VAL A 275 1.22 17.01 13.29
C VAL A 275 -0.18 16.65 13.82
N LYS A 276 -0.80 15.62 13.23
CA LYS A 276 -2.18 15.23 13.54
C LYS A 276 -2.38 13.73 13.33
N VAL A 277 -3.23 13.14 14.14
CA VAL A 277 -3.87 11.85 13.86
C VAL A 277 -5.34 12.13 13.55
N ILE A 278 -5.75 11.94 12.31
CA ILE A 278 -7.13 12.11 11.86
C ILE A 278 -7.81 10.75 12.00
N PRO A 279 -8.82 10.60 12.87
CA PRO A 279 -9.59 9.36 12.95
C PRO A 279 -10.42 9.22 11.67
N ASP A 280 -10.43 8.03 11.09
CA ASP A 280 -11.29 7.72 9.94
C ASP A 280 -12.71 7.40 10.46
N LYS A 281 -13.41 8.44 10.93
CA LYS A 281 -14.78 8.34 11.46
C LYS A 281 -15.63 9.48 10.98
N VAL A 282 -16.80 9.16 10.43
CA VAL A 282 -17.76 10.13 9.89
C VAL A 282 -19.19 9.75 10.22
N ASP A 283 -20.05 10.73 10.34
CA ASP A 283 -21.50 10.57 10.27
C ASP A 283 -21.93 10.87 8.83
N LEU A 284 -22.15 9.81 8.05
CA LEU A 284 -22.49 9.92 6.63
C LEU A 284 -23.81 10.67 6.40
N SER A 285 -24.71 10.69 7.37
CA SER A 285 -26.00 11.40 7.24
C SER A 285 -25.84 12.91 7.13
N LYS A 286 -24.77 13.48 7.69
CA LYS A 286 -24.43 14.90 7.59
C LYS A 286 -24.04 15.35 6.18
N TYR A 287 -23.71 14.37 5.32
CA TYR A 287 -23.28 14.61 3.93
C TYR A 287 -24.32 14.10 2.92
N GLY A 288 -25.59 14.04 3.32
CA GLY A 288 -26.70 13.69 2.42
C GLY A 288 -27.03 12.20 2.33
N TYR A 289 -26.32 11.34 3.06
CA TYR A 289 -26.58 9.89 3.08
C TYR A 289 -27.46 9.50 4.27
N SER A 290 -28.70 10.02 4.32
CA SER A 290 -29.63 9.98 5.46
C SER A 290 -29.92 8.60 6.03
N LYS A 291 -29.78 7.54 5.23
CA LYS A 291 -29.94 6.15 5.67
C LYS A 291 -28.80 5.65 6.57
N PHE A 292 -27.66 6.32 6.58
CA PHE A 292 -26.48 5.98 7.37
C PHE A 292 -26.31 7.01 8.52
N LYS A 293 -27.13 6.87 9.55
CA LYS A 293 -27.04 7.71 10.75
C LYS A 293 -26.06 7.15 11.77
N GLY A 294 -25.35 8.02 12.45
CA GLY A 294 -24.38 7.65 13.48
C GLY A 294 -22.93 7.63 12.98
N SER A 295 -22.07 6.95 13.71
CA SER A 295 -20.62 6.94 13.41
C SER A 295 -20.25 5.74 12.56
N TYR A 296 -19.67 6.01 11.40
CA TYR A 296 -19.09 5.01 10.49
C TYR A 296 -17.58 5.17 10.44
N GLN A 297 -16.88 4.07 10.26
CA GLN A 297 -15.43 4.05 10.14
C GLN A 297 -15.04 3.56 8.74
N GLY A 298 -14.09 4.24 8.10
CA GLY A 298 -13.50 3.79 6.85
C GLY A 298 -12.21 3.00 7.06
N ALA A 299 -11.57 2.63 5.96
CA ALA A 299 -10.24 2.02 5.92
C ALA A 299 -9.39 2.77 4.88
N PRO A 300 -8.64 3.82 5.25
CA PRO A 300 -7.99 4.73 4.32
C PRO A 300 -6.88 4.04 3.53
N VAL A 301 -6.87 4.21 2.20
CA VAL A 301 -5.97 3.49 1.29
C VAL A 301 -4.95 4.39 0.64
N GLU A 302 -5.41 5.48 0.01
CA GLU A 302 -4.59 6.35 -0.82
C GLU A 302 -5.05 7.79 -0.70
N ALA A 303 -4.15 8.73 -0.96
CA ALA A 303 -4.43 10.16 -0.98
C ALA A 303 -4.07 10.78 -2.33
N SER A 304 -4.79 11.85 -2.68
CA SER A 304 -4.42 12.79 -3.74
C SER A 304 -4.79 14.20 -3.31
N PHE A 305 -3.93 15.16 -3.63
CA PHE A 305 -4.11 16.54 -3.21
C PHE A 305 -4.61 17.41 -4.37
N SER A 306 -5.33 18.49 -4.03
CA SER A 306 -5.53 19.62 -4.93
C SER A 306 -4.17 20.26 -5.26
N GLN A 307 -4.09 20.99 -6.38
CA GLN A 307 -2.84 21.61 -6.86
C GLN A 307 -2.28 22.61 -5.84
N ASP A 308 -3.18 23.34 -5.18
CA ASP A 308 -2.83 24.30 -4.13
C ASP A 308 -2.57 23.64 -2.75
N GLY A 309 -2.73 22.34 -2.66
CA GLY A 309 -2.53 21.56 -1.43
C GLY A 309 -3.59 21.77 -0.35
N LYS A 310 -4.69 22.53 -0.62
CA LYS A 310 -5.74 22.81 0.38
C LYS A 310 -6.64 21.64 0.71
N TYR A 311 -6.79 20.72 -0.22
CA TYR A 311 -7.64 19.55 -0.03
C TYR A 311 -6.89 18.26 -0.30
N ALA A 312 -7.08 17.29 0.59
CA ALA A 312 -6.67 15.90 0.40
C ALA A 312 -7.91 15.03 0.15
N TRP A 313 -7.93 14.28 -0.94
CA TRP A 313 -8.94 13.28 -1.24
C TRP A 313 -8.44 11.90 -0.85
N ILE A 314 -9.17 11.21 0.06
CA ILE A 314 -8.77 9.94 0.64
C ILE A 314 -9.75 8.84 0.23
N SER A 315 -9.27 7.81 -0.45
CA SER A 315 -10.07 6.62 -0.77
C SER A 315 -10.13 5.66 0.43
N ASN A 316 -11.29 5.06 0.67
CA ASN A 316 -11.50 4.07 1.74
C ASN A 316 -11.80 2.70 1.16
N TYR A 317 -10.97 1.70 1.50
CA TYR A 317 -11.13 0.31 1.04
C TYR A 317 -12.54 -0.22 1.25
N GLN A 318 -13.08 0.02 2.42
CA GLN A 318 -14.44 -0.35 2.83
C GLN A 318 -14.90 0.55 3.96
N MET A 319 -16.18 0.46 4.27
CA MET A 319 -16.77 1.09 5.44
C MET A 319 -17.14 0.03 6.47
N TYR A 320 -17.10 0.43 7.73
CA TYR A 320 -17.55 -0.38 8.87
C TYR A 320 -18.74 0.31 9.55
N GLY A 321 -19.77 -0.44 9.82
CA GLY A 321 -21.00 0.05 10.45
C GLY A 321 -22.25 -0.60 9.89
N LEU A 322 -23.40 -0.23 10.40
CA LEU A 322 -24.69 -0.78 10.00
C LEU A 322 -24.97 -0.53 8.50
N GLY A 323 -25.27 -1.59 7.76
CA GLY A 323 -25.55 -1.53 6.32
C GLY A 323 -24.32 -1.75 5.43
N PHE A 324 -23.15 -2.07 5.99
CA PHE A 324 -21.94 -2.49 5.30
C PHE A 324 -21.59 -3.92 5.71
N ASN A 325 -22.28 -4.91 5.13
CA ASN A 325 -22.20 -6.31 5.51
C ASN A 325 -21.55 -7.21 4.45
N ASN A 326 -21.27 -6.65 3.25
CA ASN A 326 -20.67 -7.38 2.14
C ASN A 326 -19.34 -6.73 1.71
N PRO A 327 -18.29 -6.81 2.55
CA PRO A 327 -17.00 -6.23 2.26
C PRO A 327 -16.36 -6.91 1.05
N GLY A 328 -15.55 -6.15 0.33
CA GLY A 328 -14.78 -6.70 -0.78
C GLY A 328 -13.58 -7.51 -0.32
N SER A 329 -12.95 -8.19 -1.28
CA SER A 329 -11.75 -8.99 -1.07
C SER A 329 -10.73 -8.74 -2.20
N ASP A 330 -9.55 -9.36 -2.11
CA ASP A 330 -8.56 -9.25 -3.18
C ASP A 330 -8.94 -10.03 -4.45
N LYS A 331 -9.92 -10.95 -4.36
CA LYS A 331 -10.45 -11.75 -5.48
C LYS A 331 -11.94 -11.49 -5.73
N CYS A 332 -12.35 -10.25 -5.69
CA CYS A 332 -13.74 -9.85 -5.89
C CYS A 332 -14.04 -9.51 -7.36
N ASN A 333 -15.32 -9.54 -7.70
CA ASN A 333 -15.83 -9.13 -9.01
C ASN A 333 -17.22 -8.48 -8.87
N PRO A 334 -17.74 -7.79 -9.90
CA PRO A 334 -19.01 -7.07 -9.83
C PRO A 334 -20.24 -7.93 -9.52
N SER A 335 -20.22 -9.24 -9.83
CA SER A 335 -21.36 -10.14 -9.57
C SER A 335 -21.59 -10.40 -8.08
N GLN A 336 -20.54 -10.21 -7.25
CA GLN A 336 -20.62 -10.36 -5.80
C GLN A 336 -21.34 -9.18 -5.12
N LYS A 337 -21.62 -8.09 -5.86
CA LYS A 337 -22.34 -6.91 -5.37
C LYS A 337 -21.80 -6.38 -4.02
N THR A 338 -20.47 -6.37 -3.90
CA THR A 338 -19.79 -5.86 -2.70
C THR A 338 -20.21 -4.42 -2.40
N ASP A 339 -20.23 -4.06 -1.13
CA ASP A 339 -20.66 -2.75 -0.67
C ASP A 339 -19.83 -1.64 -1.33
N LYS A 340 -20.52 -0.56 -1.70
CA LYS A 340 -19.87 0.66 -2.13
C LYS A 340 -19.18 1.33 -0.95
N SER A 341 -18.08 2.03 -1.21
CA SER A 341 -17.36 2.76 -0.20
C SER A 341 -17.38 4.26 -0.46
N PHE A 342 -16.58 5.00 0.29
CA PHE A 342 -16.58 6.46 0.26
C PHE A 342 -15.19 7.03 0.02
N LEU A 343 -15.17 8.14 -0.68
CA LEU A 343 -14.07 9.06 -0.82
C LEU A 343 -14.27 10.19 0.18
N TYR A 344 -13.27 10.51 0.99
CA TYR A 344 -13.30 11.65 1.91
C TYR A 344 -12.51 12.82 1.34
N ARG A 345 -12.98 14.02 1.55
CA ARG A 345 -12.20 15.23 1.38
C ARG A 345 -11.80 15.76 2.75
N ILE A 346 -10.51 16.03 2.91
CA ILE A 346 -9.93 16.62 4.12
C ILE A 346 -9.45 18.03 3.77
N ASN A 347 -9.85 19.01 4.54
CA ASN A 347 -9.26 20.33 4.50
C ASN A 347 -7.89 20.28 5.18
N THR A 348 -6.82 20.67 4.48
CA THR A 348 -5.46 20.54 4.99
C THR A 348 -5.06 21.60 6.00
N ASP A 349 -5.77 22.71 6.08
CA ASP A 349 -5.55 23.75 7.08
C ASP A 349 -6.11 23.34 8.46
N THR A 350 -7.30 22.73 8.46
CA THR A 350 -7.95 22.25 9.70
C THR A 350 -7.61 20.82 10.05
N LEU A 351 -7.15 20.04 9.06
CA LEU A 351 -6.94 18.59 9.16
C LEU A 351 -8.18 17.82 9.62
N GLU A 352 -9.33 18.19 9.05
CA GLU A 352 -10.63 17.60 9.32
C GLU A 352 -11.34 17.17 8.03
N ILE A 353 -12.15 16.11 8.13
CA ILE A 353 -12.97 15.63 7.02
C ILE A 353 -14.13 16.61 6.84
N ASP A 354 -14.16 17.29 5.71
CA ASP A 354 -15.19 18.30 5.40
C ASP A 354 -16.24 17.83 4.39
N HIS A 355 -15.93 16.78 3.61
CA HIS A 355 -16.87 16.19 2.64
C HIS A 355 -16.66 14.70 2.46
N VAL A 356 -17.73 13.99 2.06
CA VAL A 356 -17.68 12.59 1.66
C VAL A 356 -18.49 12.35 0.38
N VAL A 357 -17.99 11.48 -0.50
CA VAL A 357 -18.65 11.13 -1.76
C VAL A 357 -18.69 9.60 -1.89
N GLN A 358 -19.87 9.02 -2.13
CA GLN A 358 -19.97 7.59 -2.38
C GLN A 358 -19.41 7.26 -3.76
N VAL A 359 -18.52 6.27 -3.81
CA VAL A 359 -17.86 5.78 -5.03
C VAL A 359 -18.12 4.28 -5.23
N GLY A 360 -17.36 3.60 -6.08
CA GLY A 360 -17.52 2.16 -6.29
C GLY A 360 -17.07 1.30 -5.12
N SER A 361 -16.97 -0.01 -5.37
CA SER A 361 -16.62 -1.00 -4.36
C SER A 361 -15.11 -1.20 -4.29
N VAL A 362 -14.55 -1.14 -3.09
CA VAL A 362 -13.12 -1.29 -2.80
C VAL A 362 -12.28 -0.27 -3.60
N PRO A 363 -12.45 1.03 -3.34
CA PRO A 363 -11.60 2.05 -3.95
C PRO A 363 -10.13 1.83 -3.55
N LYS A 364 -9.22 1.94 -4.52
CA LYS A 364 -7.77 1.65 -4.32
C LYS A 364 -6.88 2.84 -4.57
N PHE A 365 -7.15 3.61 -5.60
CA PHE A 365 -6.32 4.73 -5.99
C PHE A 365 -7.18 5.95 -6.26
N VAL A 366 -6.63 7.12 -5.98
CA VAL A 366 -7.28 8.41 -6.21
C VAL A 366 -6.29 9.34 -6.90
N ALA A 367 -6.77 10.13 -7.85
CA ALA A 367 -5.99 11.16 -8.53
C ALA A 367 -6.88 12.39 -8.81
N THR A 368 -6.34 13.58 -8.56
CA THR A 368 -7.01 14.86 -8.81
C THR A 368 -6.50 15.46 -10.13
N SER A 369 -7.41 15.97 -10.96
CA SER A 369 -7.02 16.67 -12.19
C SER A 369 -6.35 18.00 -11.84
N HIS A 370 -5.47 18.48 -12.73
CA HIS A 370 -4.70 19.71 -12.51
C HIS A 370 -5.59 20.95 -12.42
N ASP A 371 -6.71 20.95 -13.14
CA ASP A 371 -7.71 22.02 -13.06
C ASP A 371 -8.63 21.92 -11.83
N GLU A 372 -8.33 20.97 -10.94
CA GLU A 372 -9.03 20.70 -9.67
C GLU A 372 -10.52 20.40 -9.80
N ARG A 373 -11.01 20.17 -11.02
CA ARG A 373 -12.44 19.93 -11.28
C ARG A 373 -12.86 18.49 -11.11
N LEU A 374 -11.95 17.56 -11.35
CA LEU A 374 -12.24 16.13 -11.31
C LEU A 374 -11.35 15.39 -10.31
N VAL A 375 -11.97 14.44 -9.61
CA VAL A 375 -11.27 13.44 -8.82
C VAL A 375 -11.63 12.07 -9.38
N LEU A 376 -10.62 11.30 -9.74
CA LEU A 376 -10.76 9.96 -10.31
C LEU A 376 -10.45 8.91 -9.25
N VAL A 377 -11.31 7.91 -9.12
CA VAL A 377 -11.15 6.83 -8.14
C VAL A 377 -11.27 5.48 -8.82
N SER A 378 -10.23 4.67 -8.78
CA SER A 378 -10.26 3.31 -9.29
C SER A 378 -10.89 2.35 -8.27
N ASN A 379 -11.89 1.60 -8.69
CA ASN A 379 -12.67 0.71 -7.82
C ASN A 379 -12.39 -0.76 -8.17
N TRP A 380 -11.72 -1.43 -7.26
CA TRP A 380 -11.17 -2.77 -7.46
C TRP A 380 -12.23 -3.85 -7.68
N CYS A 381 -13.30 -3.86 -6.89
CA CYS A 381 -14.33 -4.90 -6.94
C CYS A 381 -15.46 -4.58 -7.91
N SER A 382 -15.79 -3.33 -8.14
CA SER A 382 -16.78 -2.95 -9.16
C SER A 382 -16.18 -2.83 -10.57
N TRP A 383 -14.85 -2.97 -10.74
CA TRP A 383 -14.13 -2.97 -12.01
C TRP A 383 -14.35 -1.72 -12.84
N ASP A 384 -14.42 -0.60 -12.17
CA ASP A 384 -14.74 0.68 -12.81
C ASP A 384 -13.91 1.84 -12.23
N LEU A 385 -14.06 2.99 -12.86
CA LEU A 385 -13.52 4.28 -12.44
C LEU A 385 -14.69 5.18 -12.07
N SER A 386 -14.70 5.70 -10.86
CA SER A 386 -15.57 6.81 -10.46
C SER A 386 -14.93 8.12 -10.91
N VAL A 387 -15.72 8.99 -11.52
CA VAL A 387 -15.37 10.38 -11.82
C VAL A 387 -16.20 11.26 -10.91
N VAL A 388 -15.55 12.01 -10.05
CA VAL A 388 -16.16 12.90 -9.06
C VAL A 388 -15.92 14.34 -9.50
N ASP A 389 -16.99 15.15 -9.53
CA ASP A 389 -16.91 16.60 -9.64
C ASP A 389 -16.46 17.16 -8.27
N ALA A 390 -15.26 17.70 -8.22
CA ALA A 390 -14.63 18.14 -6.97
C ALA A 390 -15.28 19.43 -6.40
N ILE A 391 -15.95 20.21 -7.25
CA ILE A 391 -16.66 21.43 -6.84
C ILE A 391 -18.01 21.05 -6.25
N LYS A 392 -18.76 20.18 -6.92
CA LYS A 392 -20.09 19.72 -6.47
C LYS A 392 -20.01 18.63 -5.40
N ASN A 393 -18.82 18.04 -5.18
CA ASN A 393 -18.62 16.89 -4.30
C ASN A 393 -19.56 15.73 -4.63
N GLN A 394 -19.66 15.37 -5.90
CA GLN A 394 -20.60 14.37 -6.39
C GLN A 394 -19.97 13.48 -7.46
N GLU A 395 -20.24 12.16 -7.41
CA GLU A 395 -19.91 11.26 -8.51
C GLU A 395 -20.80 11.59 -9.73
N ILE A 396 -20.17 12.03 -10.83
CA ILE A 396 -20.88 12.42 -12.07
C ILE A 396 -20.84 11.34 -13.14
N LYS A 397 -19.91 10.40 -13.06
CA LYS A 397 -19.75 9.34 -14.05
C LYS A 397 -19.08 8.11 -13.44
N ARG A 398 -19.45 6.95 -13.95
CA ARG A 398 -18.78 5.68 -13.68
C ARG A 398 -18.44 4.99 -14.99
N ILE A 399 -17.16 4.63 -15.17
CA ILE A 399 -16.59 4.13 -16.42
C ILE A 399 -16.13 2.69 -16.19
N LYS A 400 -16.67 1.72 -16.95
CA LYS A 400 -16.24 0.34 -16.90
C LYS A 400 -14.83 0.19 -17.49
N LEU A 401 -13.93 -0.48 -16.75
CA LEU A 401 -12.53 -0.68 -17.15
C LEU A 401 -12.09 -2.15 -17.22
N GLY A 402 -12.81 -3.06 -16.58
CA GLY A 402 -12.39 -4.45 -16.45
C GLY A 402 -11.70 -4.75 -15.10
N PRO A 403 -11.11 -5.95 -14.94
CA PRO A 403 -10.75 -6.46 -13.64
C PRO A 403 -9.59 -5.69 -12.99
N TYR A 404 -9.83 -5.29 -11.74
CA TYR A 404 -8.83 -4.76 -10.82
C TYR A 404 -8.13 -3.46 -11.28
N PRO A 405 -8.88 -2.38 -11.62
CA PRO A 405 -8.28 -1.09 -11.90
C PRO A 405 -7.57 -0.54 -10.65
N ARG A 406 -6.42 0.13 -10.85
CA ARG A 406 -5.58 0.56 -9.74
C ARG A 406 -4.95 1.94 -9.95
N GLY A 407 -3.64 2.02 -10.21
CA GLY A 407 -2.92 3.29 -10.33
C GLY A 407 -3.49 4.18 -11.44
N ILE A 408 -3.55 5.46 -11.18
CA ILE A 408 -4.04 6.50 -12.09
C ILE A 408 -2.94 7.53 -12.26
N ALA A 409 -2.67 7.92 -13.50
CA ALA A 409 -1.84 9.08 -13.83
C ALA A 409 -2.61 9.99 -14.80
N ILE A 410 -2.60 11.29 -14.55
CA ILE A 410 -3.33 12.27 -15.37
C ILE A 410 -2.31 13.08 -16.14
N ASP A 411 -2.47 13.14 -17.46
CA ASP A 411 -1.75 14.05 -18.35
C ASP A 411 -2.57 15.33 -18.47
N ASN A 412 -2.13 16.34 -17.77
CA ASN A 412 -2.82 17.61 -17.69
C ASN A 412 -2.81 18.37 -19.02
N ALA A 413 -1.77 18.24 -19.82
CA ALA A 413 -1.65 18.91 -21.11
C ALA A 413 -2.66 18.39 -22.14
N SER A 414 -2.94 17.09 -22.11
CA SER A 414 -3.85 16.46 -23.07
C SER A 414 -5.26 16.18 -22.52
N ASN A 415 -5.55 16.48 -21.26
CA ASN A 415 -6.79 16.07 -20.57
C ASN A 415 -7.08 14.56 -20.66
N GLN A 416 -6.04 13.75 -20.53
CA GLN A 416 -6.13 12.30 -20.56
C GLN A 416 -5.77 11.71 -19.20
N ALA A 417 -6.53 10.72 -18.76
CA ALA A 417 -6.15 9.88 -17.62
C ALA A 417 -5.75 8.49 -18.08
N TYR A 418 -4.70 7.96 -17.49
CA TYR A 418 -4.24 6.59 -17.71
C TYR A 418 -4.50 5.78 -16.45
N ILE A 419 -5.14 4.61 -16.60
CA ILE A 419 -5.53 3.75 -15.48
C ILE A 419 -4.94 2.36 -15.71
N ALA A 420 -4.10 1.92 -14.77
CA ALA A 420 -3.58 0.57 -14.76
C ALA A 420 -4.69 -0.44 -14.46
N VAL A 421 -4.90 -1.43 -15.31
CA VAL A 421 -5.89 -2.50 -15.11
C VAL A 421 -5.15 -3.77 -14.74
N MET A 422 -4.98 -4.01 -13.44
CA MET A 422 -4.06 -5.02 -12.91
C MET A 422 -4.46 -6.45 -13.26
N GLY A 423 -5.74 -6.74 -13.48
CA GLY A 423 -6.22 -8.04 -13.98
C GLY A 423 -6.01 -8.24 -15.49
N SER A 424 -5.12 -7.45 -16.12
CA SER A 424 -4.86 -7.48 -17.56
C SER A 424 -3.39 -7.18 -17.87
N TYR A 425 -3.09 -7.02 -19.17
CA TYR A 425 -1.80 -6.55 -19.68
C TYR A 425 -1.87 -5.10 -20.19
N ASN A 426 -2.95 -4.38 -19.87
CA ASN A 426 -3.32 -3.15 -20.56
C ASN A 426 -3.46 -1.97 -19.59
N ILE A 427 -3.34 -0.77 -20.16
CA ILE A 427 -3.61 0.49 -19.48
C ILE A 427 -4.77 1.15 -20.22
N ALA A 428 -5.81 1.55 -19.50
CA ALA A 428 -6.91 2.33 -20.06
C ALA A 428 -6.47 3.79 -20.21
N LYS A 429 -6.79 4.41 -21.36
CA LYS A 429 -6.62 5.83 -21.63
C LYS A 429 -8.01 6.45 -21.71
N VAL A 430 -8.37 7.29 -20.76
CA VAL A 430 -9.67 7.94 -20.63
C VAL A 430 -9.55 9.40 -21.01
N ASP A 431 -10.36 9.86 -21.94
CA ASP A 431 -10.50 11.28 -22.26
C ASP A 431 -11.38 11.95 -21.21
N LEU A 432 -10.85 12.96 -20.51
CA LEU A 432 -11.56 13.61 -19.42
C LEU A 432 -12.64 14.61 -19.86
N LYS A 433 -12.73 14.92 -21.17
CA LYS A 433 -13.77 15.81 -21.71
C LYS A 433 -15.07 15.05 -22.02
N ASN A 434 -14.95 13.84 -22.58
CA ASN A 434 -16.10 13.06 -23.03
C ASN A 434 -16.21 11.67 -22.40
N PHE A 435 -15.23 11.29 -21.56
CA PHE A 435 -15.14 10.02 -20.86
C PHE A 435 -15.03 8.79 -21.76
N SER A 436 -14.60 8.96 -23.01
CA SER A 436 -14.33 7.84 -23.91
C SER A 436 -13.06 7.11 -23.50
N VAL A 437 -13.02 5.79 -23.76
CA VAL A 437 -11.92 4.92 -23.35
C VAL A 437 -11.19 4.36 -24.56
N LYS A 438 -9.88 4.54 -24.60
CA LYS A 438 -8.95 3.86 -25.51
C LYS A 438 -7.98 3.01 -24.68
N TRP A 439 -7.23 2.10 -25.32
CA TRP A 439 -6.37 1.16 -24.62
C TRP A 439 -4.95 1.20 -25.13
N LEU A 440 -3.99 1.31 -24.21
CA LEU A 440 -2.60 0.93 -24.46
C LEU A 440 -2.51 -0.57 -24.18
N LYS A 441 -2.38 -1.36 -25.26
CA LYS A 441 -2.44 -2.82 -25.20
C LYS A 441 -1.04 -3.43 -25.05
N ASN A 442 -0.97 -4.61 -24.44
CA ASN A 442 0.25 -5.43 -24.31
C ASN A 442 1.42 -4.71 -23.65
N ILE A 443 1.14 -3.91 -22.62
CA ILE A 443 2.19 -3.20 -21.87
C ILE A 443 2.95 -4.19 -20.97
N GLY A 444 2.24 -5.07 -20.27
CA GLY A 444 2.87 -6.09 -19.43
C GLY A 444 1.92 -6.63 -18.36
N ASN A 445 2.35 -7.71 -17.70
CA ASN A 445 1.51 -8.44 -16.77
C ASN A 445 1.25 -7.64 -15.47
N ALA A 446 -0.02 -7.48 -15.14
CA ALA A 446 -0.50 -6.85 -13.91
C ALA A 446 0.06 -5.42 -13.72
N PRO A 447 -0.22 -4.46 -14.64
CA PRO A 447 0.17 -3.06 -14.43
C PRO A 447 -0.51 -2.52 -13.18
N ARG A 448 0.26 -1.83 -12.31
CA ARG A 448 -0.23 -1.51 -10.96
C ARG A 448 -0.20 -0.03 -10.62
N HIS A 449 0.93 0.64 -10.75
CA HIS A 449 1.10 2.07 -10.47
C HIS A 449 1.62 2.76 -11.71
N LEU A 450 1.26 4.02 -11.89
CA LEU A 450 1.58 4.82 -13.06
C LEU A 450 2.17 6.17 -12.64
N ASN A 451 3.20 6.63 -13.36
CA ASN A 451 3.67 8.02 -13.29
C ASN A 451 3.91 8.54 -14.71
N ILE A 452 3.57 9.79 -14.96
CA ILE A 452 3.92 10.50 -16.19
C ILE A 452 5.14 11.39 -15.89
N ASP A 453 6.09 11.44 -16.80
CA ASP A 453 7.23 12.32 -16.65
C ASP A 453 6.80 13.81 -16.76
N PRO A 454 7.57 14.77 -16.22
CA PRO A 454 7.18 16.17 -16.21
C PRO A 454 6.94 16.78 -17.60
N THR A 455 7.50 16.17 -18.67
CA THR A 455 7.31 16.63 -20.06
C THR A 455 6.02 16.10 -20.70
N GLY A 456 5.31 15.17 -20.05
CA GLY A 456 4.13 14.49 -20.61
C GLY A 456 4.45 13.52 -21.75
N LYS A 457 5.75 13.22 -22.00
CA LYS A 457 6.17 12.37 -23.12
C LYS A 457 6.16 10.89 -22.77
N TYR A 458 6.51 10.54 -21.55
CA TYR A 458 6.67 9.16 -21.12
C TYR A 458 5.74 8.81 -19.95
N LEU A 459 5.14 7.64 -20.05
CA LEU A 459 4.43 6.99 -18.94
C LEU A 459 5.27 5.82 -18.43
N TYR A 460 5.47 5.78 -17.14
CA TYR A 460 6.08 4.64 -16.44
C TYR A 460 4.99 3.82 -15.78
N ALA A 461 5.10 2.49 -15.89
CA ALA A 461 4.15 1.55 -15.28
C ALA A 461 4.90 0.47 -14.49
N SER A 462 4.57 0.30 -13.21
CA SER A 462 5.04 -0.87 -12.46
C SER A 462 4.24 -2.11 -12.90
N LEU A 463 4.96 -3.16 -13.30
CA LEU A 463 4.40 -4.44 -13.73
C LEU A 463 4.56 -5.45 -12.59
N ASN A 464 3.53 -5.52 -11.74
CA ASN A 464 3.56 -6.30 -10.51
C ASN A 464 3.80 -7.79 -10.76
N GLY A 465 3.25 -8.33 -11.86
CA GLY A 465 3.40 -9.72 -12.24
C GLY A 465 4.72 -10.08 -12.96
N GLU A 466 5.55 -9.07 -13.32
CA GLU A 466 6.81 -9.28 -14.04
C GLU A 466 8.05 -8.87 -13.25
N GLY A 467 7.90 -8.18 -12.12
CA GLY A 467 9.04 -7.61 -11.40
C GLY A 467 9.74 -6.48 -12.16
N LYS A 468 9.03 -5.75 -13.03
CA LYS A 468 9.60 -4.78 -13.96
C LYS A 468 8.89 -3.43 -13.91
N ILE A 469 9.59 -2.42 -14.41
CA ILE A 469 9.02 -1.13 -14.79
C ILE A 469 9.03 -1.02 -16.31
N ALA A 470 7.90 -0.65 -16.89
CA ALA A 470 7.76 -0.33 -18.32
C ALA A 470 7.85 1.17 -18.54
N LYS A 471 8.53 1.58 -19.61
CA LYS A 471 8.55 2.95 -20.17
C LYS A 471 7.77 2.97 -21.48
N ILE A 472 6.80 3.85 -21.58
CA ILE A 472 5.84 3.92 -22.68
C ILE A 472 5.92 5.32 -23.29
N ASP A 473 6.00 5.41 -24.60
CA ASP A 473 5.89 6.66 -25.38
C ASP A 473 4.40 7.01 -25.49
N LEU A 474 3.96 8.10 -24.89
CA LEU A 474 2.56 8.50 -24.85
C LEU A 474 2.03 9.01 -26.20
N LEU A 475 2.91 9.63 -27.01
CA LEU A 475 2.53 10.09 -28.34
C LEU A 475 2.24 8.90 -29.28
N LYS A 476 3.12 7.89 -29.24
CA LYS A 476 2.99 6.68 -30.05
C LYS A 476 2.05 5.65 -29.43
N GLY A 477 1.74 5.76 -28.13
CA GLY A 477 0.99 4.77 -27.39
C GLY A 477 1.66 3.40 -27.30
N LYS A 478 3.01 3.35 -27.40
CA LYS A 478 3.78 2.11 -27.50
C LYS A 478 4.81 1.96 -26.36
N LEU A 479 4.97 0.71 -25.94
CA LEU A 479 6.07 0.32 -25.06
C LEU A 479 7.42 0.60 -25.73
N ILE A 480 8.31 1.26 -25.00
CA ILE A 480 9.70 1.52 -25.42
C ILE A 480 10.60 0.41 -24.89
N ASP A 481 10.59 0.22 -23.56
CA ASP A 481 11.51 -0.70 -22.89
C ASP A 481 10.98 -1.09 -21.50
N LYS A 482 11.61 -2.10 -20.88
CA LYS A 482 11.35 -2.58 -19.53
C LYS A 482 12.64 -2.82 -18.77
N VAL A 483 12.66 -2.46 -17.48
CA VAL A 483 13.77 -2.76 -16.58
C VAL A 483 13.31 -3.60 -15.40
N SER A 484 14.08 -4.63 -15.04
CA SER A 484 13.85 -5.42 -13.82
C SER A 484 14.25 -4.63 -12.58
N THR A 485 13.41 -4.63 -11.54
CA THR A 485 13.66 -3.91 -10.28
C THR A 485 13.68 -4.85 -9.08
N GLY A 486 12.72 -5.70 -8.97
CA GLY A 486 12.52 -6.65 -7.88
C GLY A 486 11.13 -7.25 -7.93
N ASN A 487 10.84 -8.18 -7.02
CA ASN A 487 9.58 -8.91 -7.04
C ASN A 487 8.41 -8.04 -6.54
N ALA A 488 7.31 -8.12 -7.28
CA ALA A 488 6.06 -7.40 -7.00
C ALA A 488 6.26 -5.88 -6.82
N PRO A 489 6.82 -5.14 -7.82
CA PRO A 489 6.92 -3.69 -7.74
C PRO A 489 5.53 -3.07 -7.60
N ARG A 490 5.40 -2.16 -6.62
CA ARG A 490 4.11 -1.56 -6.28
C ARG A 490 4.09 -0.06 -6.59
N SER A 491 4.11 0.77 -5.56
CA SER A 491 4.10 2.21 -5.74
C SER A 491 5.46 2.70 -6.24
N MET A 492 5.43 3.79 -6.98
CA MET A 492 6.62 4.47 -7.49
C MET A 492 6.36 5.97 -7.54
N VAL A 493 7.42 6.75 -7.53
CA VAL A 493 7.38 8.21 -7.63
C VAL A 493 8.57 8.71 -8.44
N LEU A 494 8.35 9.73 -9.26
CA LEU A 494 9.41 10.45 -9.97
C LEU A 494 9.99 11.57 -9.10
N SER A 495 11.29 11.87 -9.29
CA SER A 495 11.83 13.17 -8.89
C SER A 495 11.14 14.28 -9.70
N ASP A 496 11.16 15.50 -9.18
CA ASP A 496 10.54 16.68 -9.81
C ASP A 496 11.13 17.00 -11.19
N ASP A 497 12.44 16.74 -11.37
CA ASP A 497 13.15 16.87 -12.65
C ASP A 497 12.88 15.69 -13.62
N GLY A 498 12.17 14.65 -13.19
CA GLY A 498 11.89 13.45 -13.96
C GLY A 498 13.09 12.55 -14.24
N GLN A 499 14.27 12.85 -13.67
CA GLN A 499 15.51 12.10 -13.98
C GLN A 499 15.64 10.81 -13.17
N ARG A 500 14.93 10.69 -12.05
CA ARG A 500 14.95 9.52 -11.16
C ARG A 500 13.54 9.01 -10.91
N LEU A 501 13.43 7.69 -10.88
CA LEU A 501 12.22 6.98 -10.49
C LEU A 501 12.54 6.08 -9.31
N TYR A 502 11.77 6.20 -8.24
CA TYR A 502 11.90 5.42 -7.01
C TYR A 502 10.74 4.44 -6.91
N ILE A 503 11.03 3.16 -6.65
CA ILE A 503 10.06 2.07 -6.69
C ILE A 503 10.19 1.21 -5.45
N VAL A 504 9.07 0.86 -4.82
CA VAL A 504 9.01 -0.16 -3.78
C VAL A 504 8.81 -1.54 -4.40
N ASN A 505 9.68 -2.50 -4.05
CA ASN A 505 9.59 -3.91 -4.42
C ASN A 505 9.04 -4.69 -3.21
N TYR A 506 7.75 -4.93 -3.23
CA TYR A 506 6.98 -5.40 -2.07
C TYR A 506 7.46 -6.73 -1.51
N SER A 507 7.71 -7.71 -2.37
CA SER A 507 8.09 -9.06 -1.95
C SER A 507 9.59 -9.20 -1.64
N ASP A 508 10.42 -8.28 -2.15
CA ASP A 508 11.86 -8.27 -1.88
C ASP A 508 12.23 -7.42 -0.66
N ASN A 509 11.30 -6.65 -0.11
CA ASN A 509 11.58 -5.71 0.97
C ASN A 509 12.67 -4.68 0.60
N THR A 510 12.63 -4.18 -0.64
CA THR A 510 13.61 -3.24 -1.16
C THR A 510 12.94 -2.04 -1.83
N ILE A 511 13.71 -0.96 -1.97
CA ILE A 511 13.43 0.12 -2.92
C ILE A 511 14.52 0.13 -4.00
N SER A 512 14.13 0.49 -5.22
CA SER A 512 15.04 0.69 -6.34
C SER A 512 14.99 2.13 -6.79
N LYS A 513 16.16 2.73 -7.08
CA LYS A 513 16.33 4.02 -7.75
C LYS A 513 16.74 3.75 -9.19
N ILE A 514 15.99 4.28 -10.15
CA ILE A 514 16.21 4.11 -11.59
C ILE A 514 16.56 5.46 -12.21
N ARG A 515 17.55 5.50 -13.07
CA ARG A 515 17.80 6.62 -13.98
C ARG A 515 16.86 6.50 -15.18
N THR A 516 16.03 7.51 -15.40
CA THR A 516 14.93 7.44 -16.39
C THR A 516 15.40 7.57 -17.84
N SER A 517 16.57 8.18 -18.07
CA SER A 517 17.14 8.37 -19.42
C SER A 517 17.44 7.04 -20.12
N ASP A 518 18.02 6.08 -19.39
CA ASP A 518 18.47 4.77 -19.90
C ASP A 518 17.85 3.58 -19.17
N LEU A 519 16.88 3.82 -18.30
CA LEU A 519 16.20 2.80 -17.46
C LEU A 519 17.16 1.94 -16.61
N LYS A 520 18.30 2.48 -16.21
CA LYS A 520 19.26 1.74 -15.40
C LYS A 520 18.94 1.83 -13.91
N VAL A 521 18.86 0.68 -13.23
CA VAL A 521 18.83 0.64 -11.77
C VAL A 521 20.19 1.10 -11.24
N VAL A 522 20.20 2.26 -10.59
CA VAL A 522 21.44 2.87 -10.06
C VAL A 522 21.66 2.55 -8.58
N GLN A 523 20.60 2.18 -7.87
CA GLN A 523 20.68 1.75 -6.48
C GLN A 523 19.52 0.84 -6.11
N LYS A 524 19.77 -0.15 -5.24
CA LYS A 524 18.75 -0.97 -4.57
C LYS A 524 19.07 -1.01 -3.07
N ILE A 525 18.10 -0.76 -2.20
CA ILE A 525 18.26 -0.62 -0.75
C ILE A 525 17.24 -1.50 -0.06
N ASN A 526 17.65 -2.21 1.01
CA ASN A 526 16.74 -2.93 1.89
C ASN A 526 15.94 -1.93 2.75
N VAL A 527 14.66 -2.23 2.95
CA VAL A 527 13.73 -1.44 3.76
C VAL A 527 12.91 -2.35 4.68
N GLY A 528 12.02 -1.77 5.46
CA GLY A 528 11.08 -2.53 6.28
C GLY A 528 10.23 -3.51 5.47
N ALA A 529 9.67 -4.52 6.14
CA ALA A 529 8.92 -5.57 5.46
C ALA A 529 7.69 -5.03 4.71
N ASN A 530 7.49 -5.57 3.51
CA ASN A 530 6.39 -5.25 2.63
C ASN A 530 6.23 -3.75 2.33
N PRO A 531 7.24 -3.07 1.77
CA PRO A 531 7.14 -1.68 1.38
C PRO A 531 6.04 -1.52 0.32
N ILE A 532 5.19 -0.51 0.50
CA ILE A 532 3.96 -0.43 -0.27
C ILE A 532 3.61 0.95 -0.80
N GLY A 533 3.91 2.00 -0.04
CA GLY A 533 3.75 3.40 -0.42
C GLY A 533 5.10 4.09 -0.53
N ILE A 534 5.20 5.07 -1.43
CA ILE A 534 6.40 5.88 -1.60
C ILE A 534 6.00 7.26 -2.12
N THR A 535 6.64 8.29 -1.59
CA THR A 535 6.48 9.67 -2.07
C THR A 535 7.83 10.41 -2.03
N TYR A 536 7.90 11.52 -2.74
CA TYR A 536 9.08 12.37 -2.85
C TYR A 536 8.73 13.82 -2.52
N ASP A 537 9.56 14.47 -1.72
CA ASP A 537 9.49 15.91 -1.48
C ASP A 537 10.57 16.63 -2.29
N PRO A 538 10.20 17.42 -3.29
CA PRO A 538 11.18 18.11 -4.15
C PRO A 538 11.99 19.17 -3.40
N GLN A 539 11.45 19.77 -2.35
CA GLN A 539 12.13 20.82 -1.61
C GLN A 539 13.30 20.27 -0.76
N THR A 540 13.05 19.15 -0.06
CA THR A 540 14.08 18.50 0.78
C THR A 540 14.81 17.39 0.05
N ARG A 541 14.31 16.94 -1.10
CA ARG A 541 14.77 15.78 -1.85
C ARG A 541 14.71 14.48 -1.05
N GLN A 542 13.76 14.40 -0.13
CA GLN A 542 13.53 13.21 0.68
C GLN A 542 12.56 12.24 -0.01
N VAL A 543 12.93 10.97 0.05
CA VAL A 543 12.08 9.85 -0.36
C VAL A 543 11.52 9.18 0.89
N TRP A 544 10.20 9.19 1.03
CA TRP A 544 9.49 8.59 2.17
C TRP A 544 8.86 7.28 1.74
N VAL A 545 9.08 6.22 2.50
CA VAL A 545 8.65 4.85 2.18
C VAL A 545 7.80 4.29 3.30
N ALA A 546 6.55 3.98 3.00
CA ALA A 546 5.62 3.33 3.91
C ALA A 546 5.75 1.80 3.81
N CYS A 547 5.93 1.12 4.94
CA CYS A 547 6.05 -0.33 5.04
C CYS A 547 4.91 -0.93 5.89
N TYR A 548 4.35 -2.04 5.47
CA TYR A 548 3.33 -2.75 6.26
C TYR A 548 3.85 -3.27 7.60
N SER A 549 5.16 -3.35 7.78
CA SER A 549 5.79 -3.63 9.07
C SER A 549 5.50 -2.59 10.15
N GLY A 550 4.78 -1.51 9.82
CA GLY A 550 4.37 -0.48 10.79
C GLY A 550 5.40 0.62 10.97
N ASN A 551 6.13 0.94 9.92
CA ASN A 551 7.05 2.06 9.91
C ASN A 551 7.01 2.85 8.59
N ILE A 552 7.55 4.06 8.66
CA ILE A 552 7.86 4.91 7.52
C ILE A 552 9.36 5.18 7.58
N MET A 553 10.06 4.90 6.48
CA MET A 553 11.49 5.13 6.35
C MET A 553 11.72 6.33 5.45
N VAL A 554 12.58 7.27 5.88
CA VAL A 554 12.89 8.50 5.15
C VAL A 554 14.34 8.44 4.69
N PHE A 555 14.54 8.65 3.41
CA PHE A 555 15.85 8.64 2.78
C PHE A 555 16.16 10.02 2.20
N GLN A 556 17.40 10.47 2.36
CA GLN A 556 17.94 11.63 1.65
C GLN A 556 18.51 11.18 0.31
N ASP A 557 18.08 11.83 -0.79
CA ASP A 557 18.60 11.61 -2.14
C ASP A 557 19.55 12.72 -2.62
#